data_96a75a0c0b5d8e450f4188476f7fda3f
#
_entry.id   96a75a0c0b5d8e450f4188476f7fda3f
#
_cell.length_a   1.000
_cell.length_b   1.000
_cell.length_c   1.000
_cell.angle_alpha   90.00
_cell.angle_beta   90.00
_cell.angle_gamma   90.00
#
_symmetry.space_group_name_H-M   'P 1'
#
loop_
_entity.id
_entity.type
_entity.pdbx_description
1 polymer ?
#
loop_
_entity_poly.entity_id
_entity_poly.type
_entity_poly.pdbx_seq_one_letter_code
_entity_poly.pdbx_strand_id
1 'polypeptide(L)'
;MNRRSWLRTIGLTAAVAGIGGWLPGASAQPAPPGYRPPPRPGPDHGPGGRPYADRPRFAPPAPRHDRRPPPPQPHGYVWTDGYWRWQRGQYIWVSGRWVARRPGHRWVPGYWRRQGPGWVYVEGGWR
;
A
#
# COMPACT_ATOMS: atom_id res chain seq x y z
N MET A 1 -4.51 -21.70 54.93
CA MET A 1 -5.81 -22.09 55.57
C MET A 1 -6.89 -22.00 54.51
N ASN A 2 -7.48 -23.18 54.30
CA ASN A 2 -8.83 -23.54 53.80
C ASN A 2 -9.10 -23.28 52.30
N ARG A 3 -9.07 -24.37 51.47
CA ARG A 3 -10.07 -25.45 51.21
C ARG A 3 -11.38 -24.90 50.70
N ARG A 4 -11.85 -25.27 49.50
CA ARG A 4 -12.54 -26.54 49.11
C ARG A 4 -12.92 -26.45 47.63
N SER A 5 -12.44 -27.30 46.81
CA SER A 5 -13.05 -28.44 46.08
C SER A 5 -14.56 -28.48 45.97
N TRP A 6 -15.06 -28.56 44.76
CA TRP A 6 -16.19 -29.42 44.39
C TRP A 6 -16.09 -29.84 42.91
N LEU A 7 -15.80 -31.12 42.76
CA LEU A 7 -15.98 -31.92 41.56
C LEU A 7 -17.47 -32.26 41.44
N ARG A 8 -18.03 -32.25 40.25
CA ARG A 8 -19.08 -33.18 39.82
C ARG A 8 -18.98 -33.49 38.35
N THR A 9 -18.61 -34.72 38.13
CA THR A 9 -18.67 -35.59 36.95
C THR A 9 -20.12 -35.93 36.56
N ILE A 10 -20.29 -36.39 35.34
CA ILE A 10 -21.35 -37.23 34.70
C ILE A 10 -21.92 -36.43 33.52
N GLY A 11 -21.96 -36.92 32.28
CA GLY A 11 -21.95 -38.24 31.72
C GLY A 11 -21.87 -38.21 30.21
N LEU A 12 -21.34 -39.27 29.74
CA LEU A 12 -21.12 -39.71 28.36
C LEU A 12 -22.45 -40.00 27.65
N THR A 13 -22.64 -39.48 26.43
CA THR A 13 -23.40 -40.24 25.41
C THR A 13 -22.90 -39.85 24.02
N ALA A 14 -22.33 -40.82 23.35
CA ALA A 14 -22.03 -40.81 21.94
C ALA A 14 -23.32 -41.02 21.13
N ALA A 15 -23.53 -40.23 20.11
CA ALA A 15 -24.39 -40.58 18.99
C ALA A 15 -23.72 -40.09 17.70
N VAL A 16 -23.18 -41.03 16.99
CA VAL A 16 -22.77 -40.92 15.57
C VAL A 16 -24.05 -40.95 14.76
N ALA A 17 -24.28 -39.89 13.98
CA ALA A 17 -25.13 -39.96 12.79
C ALA A 17 -24.61 -38.90 11.83
N GLY A 18 -24.00 -39.36 10.74
CA GLY A 18 -23.69 -38.55 9.60
C GLY A 18 -24.93 -37.94 9.00
N ILE A 19 -24.73 -36.88 8.28
CA ILE A 19 -25.48 -36.57 7.04
C ILE A 19 -25.02 -35.17 6.61
N GLY A 20 -24.73 -35.08 5.33
CA GLY A 20 -24.34 -33.93 4.57
C GLY A 20 -24.90 -32.58 5.02
N GLY A 21 -24.00 -31.70 5.46
CA GLY A 21 -24.35 -30.33 5.72
C GLY A 21 -24.59 -29.60 4.41
N TRP A 22 -25.83 -29.37 4.09
CA TRP A 22 -26.20 -28.30 3.18
C TRP A 22 -25.77 -26.99 3.81
N LEU A 23 -24.82 -26.33 3.19
CA LEU A 23 -24.57 -24.92 3.49
C LEU A 23 -25.83 -24.17 3.04
N PRO A 24 -26.50 -23.41 3.91
CA PRO A 24 -27.56 -22.54 3.46
C PRO A 24 -26.95 -21.54 2.50
N GLY A 25 -27.35 -21.61 1.23
CA GLY A 25 -27.02 -20.61 0.26
C GLY A 25 -27.37 -19.24 0.83
N ALA A 26 -26.42 -18.34 0.87
CA ALA A 26 -26.67 -16.95 1.21
C ALA A 26 -27.71 -16.44 0.20
N SER A 27 -28.96 -16.39 0.62
CA SER A 27 -30.03 -15.77 -0.16
C SER A 27 -29.66 -14.30 -0.30
N ALA A 28 -29.23 -13.91 -1.49
CA ALA A 28 -29.02 -12.52 -1.80
C ALA A 28 -30.36 -11.80 -1.60
N GLN A 29 -30.46 -10.97 -0.59
CA GLN A 29 -31.63 -10.14 -0.37
C GLN A 29 -31.81 -9.21 -1.58
N PRO A 30 -33.00 -9.11 -2.16
CA PRO A 30 -33.24 -8.15 -3.22
C PRO A 30 -32.98 -6.74 -2.69
N ALA A 31 -32.22 -5.96 -3.46
CA ALA A 31 -31.91 -4.59 -3.11
C ALA A 31 -33.21 -3.76 -2.98
N PRO A 32 -33.29 -2.84 -2.03
CA PRO A 32 -34.45 -1.97 -1.88
C PRO A 32 -34.68 -1.13 -3.14
N PRO A 33 -35.96 -0.82 -3.46
CA PRO A 33 -36.26 0.04 -4.61
C PRO A 33 -35.53 1.37 -4.49
N GLY A 34 -34.79 1.74 -5.54
CA GLY A 34 -33.96 2.96 -5.55
C GLY A 34 -32.51 2.79 -5.13
N TYR A 35 -32.08 1.61 -4.71
CA TYR A 35 -30.66 1.36 -4.46
C TYR A 35 -29.88 1.35 -5.77
N ARG A 36 -29.08 2.38 -5.96
CA ARG A 36 -28.06 2.44 -7.01
C ARG A 36 -26.75 1.99 -6.37
N PRO A 37 -26.24 0.79 -6.72
CA PRO A 37 -24.95 0.36 -6.16
C PRO A 37 -23.89 1.42 -6.50
N PRO A 38 -22.96 1.70 -5.60
CA PRO A 38 -21.83 2.57 -5.92
C PRO A 38 -21.14 2.04 -7.18
N PRO A 39 -20.64 2.92 -8.04
CA PRO A 39 -19.90 2.50 -9.22
C PRO A 39 -18.80 1.54 -8.75
N ARG A 40 -18.73 0.38 -9.39
CA ARG A 40 -17.64 -0.56 -9.14
C ARG A 40 -16.35 0.21 -9.28
N PRO A 41 -15.40 0.06 -8.32
CA PRO A 41 -14.05 0.51 -8.56
C PRO A 41 -13.64 -0.02 -9.94
N GLY A 42 -13.25 0.86 -10.84
CA GLY A 42 -12.70 0.45 -12.13
C GLY A 42 -11.57 -0.55 -11.88
N PRO A 43 -11.16 -1.33 -12.89
CA PRO A 43 -10.08 -2.28 -12.74
C PRO A 43 -8.94 -1.57 -12.02
N ASP A 44 -8.52 -2.15 -10.87
CA ASP A 44 -7.44 -1.63 -10.05
C ASP A 44 -6.24 -1.37 -10.97
N HIS A 45 -6.09 -0.12 -11.32
CA HIS A 45 -4.82 0.33 -11.87
C HIS A 45 -3.87 0.24 -10.69
N GLY A 46 -3.10 -0.84 -10.63
CA GLY A 46 -2.08 -1.05 -9.60
C GLY A 46 -1.28 0.22 -9.37
N PRO A 47 -0.52 0.33 -8.29
CA PRO A 47 0.18 1.55 -7.90
C PRO A 47 1.14 2.02 -9.02
N GLY A 48 0.62 2.75 -9.99
CA GLY A 48 1.31 3.18 -11.22
C GLY A 48 0.41 3.44 -12.43
N GLY A 49 -0.83 3.00 -12.39
CA GLY A 49 -1.77 3.10 -13.53
C GLY A 49 -2.61 4.36 -13.55
N ARG A 50 -2.01 5.55 -13.50
CA ARG A 50 -2.74 6.76 -13.90
C ARG A 50 -2.92 6.77 -15.39
N PRO A 51 -4.13 7.13 -15.90
CA PRO A 51 -4.38 7.24 -17.33
C PRO A 51 -3.30 8.11 -17.99
N TYR A 52 -2.97 7.82 -19.24
CA TYR A 52 -1.99 8.60 -20.03
C TYR A 52 -2.27 10.12 -20.03
N ALA A 53 -3.51 10.52 -19.77
CA ALA A 53 -3.91 11.92 -19.66
C ALA A 53 -3.23 12.70 -18.52
N ASP A 54 -2.84 12.01 -17.44
CA ASP A 54 -2.19 12.63 -16.28
C ASP A 54 -0.65 12.60 -16.34
N ARG A 55 -0.07 12.14 -17.45
CA ARG A 55 1.39 12.05 -17.59
C ARG A 55 1.96 13.30 -18.23
N PRO A 56 3.10 13.81 -17.76
CA PRO A 56 3.77 14.91 -18.41
C PRO A 56 4.24 14.51 -19.82
N ARG A 57 3.99 15.37 -20.79
CA ARG A 57 4.44 15.19 -22.19
C ARG A 57 5.86 15.69 -22.42
N PHE A 58 6.39 16.48 -21.50
CA PHE A 58 7.72 17.05 -21.54
C PHE A 58 8.58 16.51 -20.40
N ALA A 59 9.89 16.51 -20.62
CA ALA A 59 10.84 16.02 -19.64
C ALA A 59 10.77 16.80 -18.31
N PRO A 60 11.08 16.17 -17.17
CA PRO A 60 11.23 16.92 -15.94
C PRO A 60 12.37 17.95 -16.09
N PRO A 61 12.27 19.07 -15.36
CA PRO A 61 13.37 20.03 -15.29
C PRO A 61 14.62 19.39 -14.71
N ALA A 62 15.78 20.05 -14.87
CA ALA A 62 17.01 19.61 -14.24
C ALA A 62 16.84 19.44 -12.71
N PRO A 63 17.44 18.42 -12.10
CA PRO A 63 17.39 18.24 -10.66
C PRO A 63 17.92 19.48 -9.93
N ARG A 64 17.28 19.81 -8.80
CA ARG A 64 17.77 20.87 -7.92
C ARG A 64 18.76 20.30 -6.93
N HIS A 65 19.75 21.08 -6.55
CA HIS A 65 20.64 20.73 -5.46
C HIS A 65 20.05 21.21 -4.14
N ASP A 66 19.64 20.27 -3.31
CA ASP A 66 19.17 20.58 -1.98
C ASP A 66 20.35 20.74 -1.02
N ARG A 67 20.24 21.69 -0.10
CA ARG A 67 21.15 21.78 1.02
C ARG A 67 20.92 20.58 1.92
N ARG A 68 21.94 19.73 2.07
CA ARG A 68 21.89 18.58 2.98
C ARG A 68 22.12 19.06 4.42
N PRO A 69 21.12 19.01 5.30
CA PRO A 69 21.32 19.27 6.72
C PRO A 69 22.13 18.13 7.35
N PRO A 70 22.72 18.34 8.53
CA PRO A 70 23.31 17.23 9.29
C PRO A 70 22.32 16.08 9.49
N PRO A 71 22.79 14.81 9.50
CA PRO A 71 21.92 13.69 9.77
C PRO A 71 21.33 13.76 11.18
N PRO A 72 20.10 13.23 11.40
CA PRO A 72 19.49 13.22 12.72
C PRO A 72 20.34 12.50 13.79
N GLN A 73 21.12 11.52 13.34
CA GLN A 73 22.09 10.77 14.15
C GLN A 73 23.34 10.50 13.31
N PRO A 74 24.54 10.36 13.92
CA PRO A 74 25.79 10.14 13.21
C PRO A 74 25.77 8.93 12.30
N HIS A 75 25.00 7.90 12.66
CA HIS A 75 24.90 6.66 11.91
C HIS A 75 23.43 6.25 11.74
N GLY A 76 23.19 5.34 10.79
CA GLY A 76 21.87 4.74 10.61
C GLY A 76 20.93 5.47 9.64
N TYR A 77 21.41 6.50 8.93
CA TYR A 77 20.64 7.22 7.93
C TYR A 77 21.36 7.27 6.58
N VAL A 78 20.57 7.38 5.52
CA VAL A 78 21.01 7.62 4.15
C VAL A 78 20.30 8.86 3.63
N TRP A 79 21.06 9.75 3.01
CA TRP A 79 20.46 10.88 2.31
C TRP A 79 19.83 10.42 1.01
N THR A 80 18.62 10.87 0.75
CA THR A 80 17.93 10.70 -0.53
C THR A 80 17.78 12.08 -1.15
N ASP A 81 18.32 12.24 -2.36
CA ASP A 81 18.21 13.51 -3.08
C ASP A 81 16.76 13.82 -3.40
N GLY A 82 16.47 15.10 -3.56
CA GLY A 82 15.16 15.57 -3.99
C GLY A 82 14.83 15.11 -5.41
N TYR A 83 13.58 15.20 -5.75
CA TYR A 83 13.07 14.80 -7.05
C TYR A 83 11.87 15.61 -7.50
N TRP A 84 11.63 15.65 -8.80
CA TRP A 84 10.43 16.24 -9.35
C TRP A 84 9.26 15.27 -9.24
N ARG A 85 8.16 15.74 -8.69
CA ARG A 85 6.87 15.03 -8.68
C ARG A 85 5.94 15.71 -9.66
N TRP A 86 5.23 14.92 -10.46
CA TRP A 86 4.15 15.43 -11.29
C TRP A 86 2.85 15.48 -10.49
N GLN A 87 2.25 16.66 -10.41
CA GLN A 87 1.01 16.84 -9.69
C GLN A 87 0.20 17.99 -10.31
N ARG A 88 -1.07 17.75 -10.60
CA ARG A 88 -1.99 18.74 -11.15
C ARG A 88 -1.42 19.46 -12.38
N GLY A 89 -0.86 18.73 -13.33
CA GLY A 89 -0.36 19.28 -14.58
C GLY A 89 0.99 20.00 -14.51
N GLN A 90 1.72 19.93 -13.40
CA GLN A 90 3.00 20.60 -13.22
C GLN A 90 4.01 19.78 -12.44
N TYR A 91 5.30 20.08 -12.63
CA TYR A 91 6.36 19.52 -11.84
C TYR A 91 6.54 20.30 -10.53
N ILE A 92 6.49 19.61 -9.40
CA ILE A 92 6.72 20.16 -8.07
C ILE A 92 7.97 19.52 -7.51
N TRP A 93 8.90 20.33 -6.99
CA TRP A 93 10.12 19.82 -6.36
C TRP A 93 9.78 19.26 -4.98
N VAL A 94 10.21 18.04 -4.72
CA VAL A 94 10.20 17.41 -3.40
C VAL A 94 11.64 17.37 -2.91
N SER A 95 11.93 18.09 -1.84
CA SER A 95 13.29 18.19 -1.29
C SER A 95 13.80 16.85 -0.78
N GLY A 96 15.11 16.70 -0.84
CA GLY A 96 15.81 15.55 -0.28
C GLY A 96 15.61 15.42 1.22
N ARG A 97 15.78 14.19 1.71
CA ARG A 97 15.61 13.89 3.14
C ARG A 97 16.49 12.74 3.61
N TRP A 98 16.72 12.69 4.90
CA TRP A 98 17.32 11.54 5.54
C TRP A 98 16.28 10.44 5.71
N VAL A 99 16.63 9.21 5.35
CA VAL A 99 15.81 8.00 5.56
C VAL A 99 16.59 7.01 6.39
N ALA A 100 15.91 6.32 7.29
CA ALA A 100 16.54 5.29 8.10
C ALA A 100 17.09 4.17 7.22
N ARG A 101 18.33 3.76 7.50
CA ARG A 101 19.00 2.68 6.78
C ARG A 101 18.31 1.35 7.07
N ARG A 102 18.14 0.54 6.06
CA ARG A 102 17.66 -0.84 6.22
C ARG A 102 18.85 -1.80 6.13
N PRO A 103 19.16 -2.55 7.19
CA PRO A 103 20.23 -3.56 7.15
C PRO A 103 20.04 -4.53 5.97
N GLY A 104 21.11 -4.87 5.29
CA GLY A 104 21.07 -5.76 4.12
C GLY A 104 20.47 -5.15 2.84
N HIS A 105 20.05 -3.89 2.85
CA HIS A 105 19.46 -3.24 1.68
C HIS A 105 20.23 -1.98 1.30
N ARG A 106 20.22 -1.70 0.00
CA ARG A 106 20.78 -0.47 -0.57
C ARG A 106 19.66 0.42 -1.09
N TRP A 107 19.74 1.71 -0.83
CA TRP A 107 18.82 2.67 -1.41
C TRP A 107 19.11 2.86 -2.90
N VAL A 108 18.07 2.74 -3.71
CA VAL A 108 18.09 3.04 -5.14
C VAL A 108 17.21 4.28 -5.35
N PRO A 109 17.78 5.39 -5.87
CA PRO A 109 16.99 6.59 -6.13
C PRO A 109 15.96 6.37 -7.23
N GLY A 110 14.86 7.09 -7.13
CA GLY A 110 13.87 7.12 -8.20
C GLY A 110 14.35 7.93 -9.39
N TYR A 111 13.76 7.67 -10.54
CA TYR A 111 14.13 8.35 -11.78
C TYR A 111 12.94 8.49 -12.73
N TRP A 112 13.02 9.46 -13.61
CA TRP A 112 12.07 9.63 -14.69
C TRP A 112 12.53 8.87 -15.93
N ARG A 113 11.60 8.21 -16.59
CA ARG A 113 11.84 7.58 -17.88
C ARG A 113 10.75 7.96 -18.88
N ARG A 114 11.12 8.04 -20.14
CA ARG A 114 10.16 8.19 -21.22
C ARG A 114 9.40 6.88 -21.45
N GLN A 115 8.10 6.97 -21.57
CA GLN A 115 7.23 5.83 -21.88
C GLN A 115 6.12 6.26 -22.82
N GLY A 116 6.22 5.86 -24.08
CA GLY A 116 5.31 6.33 -25.14
C GLY A 116 5.39 7.84 -25.33
N PRO A 117 4.25 8.55 -25.43
CA PRO A 117 4.21 9.99 -25.66
C PRO A 117 4.51 10.82 -24.40
N GLY A 118 4.72 10.21 -23.25
CA GLY A 118 4.89 10.91 -21.98
C GLY A 118 6.05 10.39 -21.14
N TRP A 119 6.15 10.92 -19.92
CA TRP A 119 7.14 10.56 -18.93
C TRP A 119 6.51 9.90 -17.71
N VAL A 120 7.22 8.95 -17.12
CA VAL A 120 6.79 8.21 -15.93
C VAL A 120 7.90 8.24 -14.90
N TYR A 121 7.53 8.53 -13.66
CA TYR A 121 8.45 8.43 -12.54
C TYR A 121 8.48 7.00 -12.00
N VAL A 122 9.67 6.46 -11.90
CA VAL A 122 9.94 5.18 -11.23
C VAL A 122 10.38 5.50 -9.81
N GLU A 123 9.61 5.07 -8.83
CA GLU A 123 9.91 5.37 -7.44
C GLU A 123 11.20 4.70 -6.97
N GLY A 124 11.97 5.45 -6.18
CA GLY A 124 13.11 4.92 -5.47
C GLY A 124 12.68 4.02 -4.31
N GLY A 125 13.59 3.15 -3.87
CA GLY A 125 13.30 2.24 -2.77
C GLY A 125 14.51 1.45 -2.31
N TRP A 126 14.33 0.69 -1.26
CA TRP A 126 15.32 -0.24 -0.74
C TRP A 126 15.35 -1.52 -1.57
N ARG A 127 16.56 -1.95 -1.99
CA ARG A 127 16.82 -3.17 -2.76
C ARG A 127 17.82 -4.04 -2.01
#